data_a2a831d72ea8042909ef16b31fe92d05
#
_entry.id   a2a831d72ea8042909ef16b31fe92d05
#
_cell.length_a   1.000
_cell.length_b   1.000
_cell.length_c   1.000
_cell.angle_alpha   90.00
_cell.angle_beta   90.00
_cell.angle_gamma   90.00
#
_symmetry.space_group_name_H-M   'P 1'
#
loop_
_entity.id
_entity.type
_entity.pdbx_description
1 polymer ?
#
loop_
_entity_poly.entity_id
_entity_poly.type
_entity_poly.pdbx_seq_one_letter_code
_entity_poly.pdbx_strand_id
1 'polypeptide(L)'
;QRDDARQAALDAVAAAGIVAVHECAGPQIGGSEDWQELRATEHGVEVVGYWGEAVSSAAQALALVEATGARGLAGDLFVDGALGSHTAWLCEPYADAPDTCGNCYLDPDTITEHLMACTEAGVTAGFHVIGDAAVTAAVDALERAVEKFGAPAVARCGHRLEHLEMVSDEQAAKLGQWGVVASMQPNFDALWGGSNGMYARRLGIGRAALLNPLALLASAGVPLAFGSDAPVTSINPWATVRAASHHHTPGSAVSVRAAFSAATRGAWRAGGVRDGVTGTLVPGAPASYAVWEAGDLDVRAPADSVQRWSTDPRSRVPALPRLDPDDPLPVCRQTVHRGAVLHG
;
A
#
# COMPACT_ATOMS: atom_id res chain seq x y z
N GLN A 1 -21.03 -17.46 -12.16
CA GLN A 1 -20.70 -17.29 -10.72
C GLN A 1 -19.43 -16.45 -10.49
N ARG A 2 -18.27 -16.76 -11.16
CA ARG A 2 -17.04 -15.95 -11.01
C ARG A 2 -17.21 -14.56 -11.61
N ASP A 3 -17.79 -14.44 -12.80
CA ASP A 3 -18.05 -13.14 -13.44
C ASP A 3 -18.99 -12.28 -12.59
N ASP A 4 -20.06 -12.88 -12.07
CA ASP A 4 -20.99 -12.16 -11.18
C ASP A 4 -20.27 -11.66 -9.92
N ALA A 5 -19.33 -12.45 -9.37
CA ALA A 5 -18.55 -12.06 -8.19
C ALA A 5 -17.58 -10.92 -8.50
N ARG A 6 -16.89 -10.94 -9.67
CA ARG A 6 -16.00 -9.85 -10.10
C ARG A 6 -16.78 -8.56 -10.31
N GLN A 7 -17.90 -8.62 -11.01
CA GLN A 7 -18.78 -7.46 -11.20
C GLN A 7 -19.24 -6.90 -9.85
N ALA A 8 -19.75 -7.75 -8.96
CA ALA A 8 -20.19 -7.33 -7.63
C ALA A 8 -19.04 -6.71 -6.78
N ALA A 9 -17.81 -7.23 -6.91
CA ALA A 9 -16.65 -6.66 -6.23
C ALA A 9 -16.29 -5.27 -6.78
N LEU A 10 -16.28 -5.10 -8.10
CA LEU A 10 -16.01 -3.81 -8.74
C LEU A 10 -17.13 -2.80 -8.49
N ASP A 11 -18.41 -3.24 -8.47
CA ASP A 11 -19.53 -2.40 -8.06
C ASP A 11 -19.40 -1.92 -6.61
N ALA A 12 -18.98 -2.81 -5.69
CA ALA A 12 -18.74 -2.46 -4.30
C ALA A 12 -17.58 -1.45 -4.16
N VAL A 13 -16.52 -1.61 -4.93
CA VAL A 13 -15.41 -0.66 -5.03
C VAL A 13 -15.91 0.71 -5.51
N ALA A 14 -16.69 0.76 -6.58
CA ALA A 14 -17.27 1.99 -7.10
C ALA A 14 -18.20 2.66 -6.08
N ALA A 15 -19.05 1.87 -5.39
CA ALA A 15 -19.94 2.37 -4.34
C ALA A 15 -19.18 2.90 -3.12
N ALA A 16 -17.94 2.46 -2.90
CA ALA A 16 -17.05 2.99 -1.87
C ALA A 16 -16.27 4.25 -2.32
N GLY A 17 -16.59 4.85 -3.46
CA GLY A 17 -15.93 6.06 -3.96
C GLY A 17 -14.55 5.82 -4.57
N ILE A 18 -14.23 4.59 -4.95
CA ILE A 18 -12.93 4.19 -5.47
C ILE A 18 -13.03 4.02 -6.98
N VAL A 19 -12.11 4.61 -7.72
CA VAL A 19 -12.08 4.60 -9.19
C VAL A 19 -11.00 3.69 -9.77
N ALA A 20 -10.05 3.25 -8.96
CA ALA A 20 -8.99 2.34 -9.36
C ALA A 20 -8.58 1.44 -8.20
N VAL A 21 -8.21 0.21 -8.51
CA VAL A 21 -7.69 -0.77 -7.54
C VAL A 21 -6.37 -1.35 -8.02
N HIS A 22 -5.51 -1.73 -7.07
CA HIS A 22 -4.34 -2.55 -7.35
C HIS A 22 -4.67 -3.99 -7.02
N GLU A 23 -4.63 -4.83 -8.04
CA GLU A 23 -4.81 -6.27 -7.88
C GLU A 23 -3.45 -6.95 -7.70
N CYS A 24 -3.27 -7.61 -6.57
CA CYS A 24 -2.07 -8.39 -6.24
C CYS A 24 -2.30 -9.85 -6.62
N ALA A 25 -2.30 -10.12 -7.94
CA ALA A 25 -2.52 -11.45 -8.51
C ALA A 25 -1.22 -12.29 -8.51
N GLY A 26 -1.37 -13.58 -8.74
CA GLY A 26 -0.22 -14.49 -8.87
C GLY A 26 -0.63 -15.91 -9.19
N PRO A 27 0.35 -16.77 -9.54
CA PRO A 27 0.06 -18.16 -9.89
C PRO A 27 -0.58 -18.95 -8.75
N GLN A 28 -0.36 -18.52 -7.51
CA GLN A 28 -0.90 -19.14 -6.30
C GLN A 28 -2.11 -18.37 -5.72
N ILE A 29 -2.44 -17.20 -6.31
CA ILE A 29 -3.54 -16.32 -5.91
C ILE A 29 -4.53 -16.25 -7.08
N GLY A 30 -5.46 -17.15 -7.16
CA GLY A 30 -6.43 -17.21 -8.26
C GLY A 30 -5.90 -17.80 -9.57
N GLY A 31 -4.59 -17.65 -9.87
CA GLY A 31 -3.94 -18.17 -11.06
C GLY A 31 -4.16 -17.34 -12.33
N SER A 32 -3.58 -17.78 -13.43
CA SER A 32 -3.54 -17.03 -14.69
C SER A 32 -4.93 -16.91 -15.36
N GLU A 33 -5.78 -17.91 -15.21
CA GLU A 33 -7.15 -17.89 -15.78
C GLU A 33 -7.98 -16.78 -15.11
N ASP A 34 -8.02 -16.75 -13.79
CA ASP A 34 -8.78 -15.74 -13.04
C ASP A 34 -8.26 -14.32 -13.30
N TRP A 35 -6.94 -14.16 -13.38
CA TRP A 35 -6.30 -12.90 -13.74
C TRP A 35 -6.70 -12.43 -15.16
N GLN A 36 -6.67 -13.30 -16.16
CA GLN A 36 -7.07 -12.94 -17.53
C GLN A 36 -8.56 -12.59 -17.63
N GLU A 37 -9.41 -13.32 -16.91
CA GLU A 37 -10.84 -13.03 -16.83
C GLU A 37 -11.11 -11.68 -16.15
N LEU A 38 -10.40 -11.34 -15.06
CA LEU A 38 -10.51 -10.03 -14.41
C LEU A 38 -10.11 -8.90 -15.36
N ARG A 39 -9.02 -9.07 -16.10
CA ARG A 39 -8.56 -8.07 -17.10
C ARG A 39 -9.53 -7.89 -18.26
N ALA A 40 -10.26 -8.94 -18.62
CA ALA A 40 -11.27 -8.90 -19.68
C ALA A 40 -12.63 -8.37 -19.18
N THR A 41 -12.80 -8.21 -17.87
CA THR A 41 -14.06 -7.73 -17.30
C THR A 41 -14.31 -6.28 -17.70
N GLU A 42 -15.41 -6.03 -18.40
CA GLU A 42 -15.82 -4.67 -18.75
C GLU A 42 -16.44 -3.98 -17.54
N HIS A 43 -15.69 -3.08 -16.92
CA HIS A 43 -16.13 -2.23 -15.82
C HIS A 43 -15.42 -0.87 -15.88
N GLY A 44 -16.02 0.15 -15.29
CA GLY A 44 -15.44 1.49 -15.31
C GLY A 44 -14.37 1.73 -14.24
N VAL A 45 -14.22 0.86 -13.24
CA VAL A 45 -13.11 0.88 -12.28
C VAL A 45 -11.85 0.41 -12.98
N GLU A 46 -10.75 1.17 -12.83
CA GLU A 46 -9.45 0.81 -13.41
C GLU A 46 -8.77 -0.25 -12.53
N VAL A 47 -8.33 -1.36 -13.12
CA VAL A 47 -7.58 -2.41 -12.44
C VAL A 47 -6.12 -2.34 -12.85
N VAL A 48 -5.25 -2.02 -11.89
CA VAL A 48 -3.79 -2.03 -12.04
C VAL A 48 -3.26 -3.32 -11.45
N GLY A 49 -2.85 -4.27 -12.30
CA GLY A 49 -2.45 -5.58 -11.82
C GLY A 49 -0.96 -5.73 -11.57
N TYR A 50 -0.63 -6.44 -10.53
CA TYR A 50 0.71 -6.93 -10.21
C TYR A 50 0.68 -8.45 -10.20
N TRP A 51 1.76 -9.07 -10.71
CA TRP A 51 1.85 -10.52 -10.80
C TRP A 51 2.96 -11.05 -9.89
N GLY A 52 2.58 -11.82 -8.87
CA GLY A 52 3.45 -12.33 -7.82
C GLY A 52 4.21 -13.60 -8.23
N GLU A 53 5.15 -13.47 -9.17
CA GLU A 53 6.02 -14.56 -9.63
C GLU A 53 7.46 -14.07 -9.75
N ALA A 54 8.41 -14.79 -9.13
CA ALA A 54 9.82 -14.43 -9.12
C ALA A 54 10.49 -14.76 -10.46
N VAL A 55 11.44 -13.92 -10.85
CA VAL A 55 12.27 -14.08 -12.06
C VAL A 55 13.75 -13.89 -11.74
N SER A 56 14.63 -14.48 -12.53
CA SER A 56 16.09 -14.43 -12.34
C SER A 56 16.84 -13.69 -13.45
N SER A 57 16.14 -13.18 -14.48
CA SER A 57 16.76 -12.39 -15.54
C SER A 57 15.83 -11.32 -16.10
N ALA A 58 16.41 -10.24 -16.63
CA ALA A 58 15.67 -9.16 -17.28
C ALA A 58 14.80 -9.66 -18.45
N ALA A 59 15.28 -10.64 -19.20
CA ALA A 59 14.51 -11.24 -20.29
C ALA A 59 13.26 -11.96 -19.79
N GLN A 60 13.37 -12.71 -18.69
CA GLN A 60 12.20 -13.34 -18.05
C GLN A 60 11.22 -12.29 -17.51
N ALA A 61 11.72 -11.22 -16.88
CA ALA A 61 10.87 -10.15 -16.37
C ALA A 61 10.03 -9.50 -17.48
N LEU A 62 10.66 -9.16 -18.60
CA LEU A 62 9.97 -8.58 -19.76
C LEU A 62 8.96 -9.56 -20.38
N ALA A 63 9.35 -10.82 -20.56
CA ALA A 63 8.47 -11.83 -21.14
C ALA A 63 7.24 -12.09 -20.24
N LEU A 64 7.43 -12.14 -18.92
CA LEU A 64 6.34 -12.39 -17.98
C LEU A 64 5.38 -11.21 -17.89
N VAL A 65 5.88 -9.97 -17.89
CA VAL A 65 5.04 -8.76 -17.96
C VAL A 65 4.25 -8.71 -19.26
N GLU A 66 4.86 -9.06 -20.40
CA GLU A 66 4.18 -9.12 -21.70
C GLU A 66 3.09 -10.20 -21.70
N ALA A 67 3.39 -11.39 -21.20
CA ALA A 67 2.46 -12.53 -21.17
C ALA A 67 1.27 -12.28 -20.23
N THR A 68 1.51 -11.70 -19.07
CA THR A 68 0.47 -11.42 -18.07
C THR A 68 -0.24 -10.09 -18.32
N GLY A 69 0.41 -9.12 -18.96
CA GLY A 69 -0.02 -7.74 -19.07
C GLY A 69 -0.07 -7.03 -17.71
N ALA A 70 0.63 -7.54 -16.72
CA ALA A 70 0.75 -6.91 -15.41
C ALA A 70 1.58 -5.64 -15.48
N ARG A 71 1.35 -4.70 -14.57
CA ARG A 71 2.12 -3.47 -14.41
C ARG A 71 3.54 -3.73 -13.91
N GLY A 72 3.69 -4.79 -13.11
CA GLY A 72 4.95 -5.19 -12.51
C GLY A 72 4.86 -6.58 -11.91
N LEU A 73 6.00 -7.08 -11.48
CA LEU A 73 6.15 -8.39 -10.83
C LEU A 73 6.28 -8.16 -9.33
N ALA A 74 5.14 -8.12 -8.64
CA ALA A 74 5.01 -7.62 -7.28
C ALA A 74 3.69 -8.08 -6.65
N GLY A 75 3.31 -7.46 -5.55
CA GLY A 75 2.08 -7.78 -4.84
C GLY A 75 2.28 -9.00 -3.96
N ASP A 76 1.45 -10.02 -4.14
CA ASP A 76 1.49 -11.25 -3.36
C ASP A 76 2.61 -12.22 -3.79
N LEU A 77 3.81 -11.68 -4.02
CA LEU A 77 5.05 -12.43 -4.04
C LEU A 77 5.59 -12.48 -2.60
N PHE A 78 5.27 -13.57 -1.90
CA PHE A 78 5.46 -13.67 -0.47
C PHE A 78 6.93 -13.93 -0.10
N VAL A 79 7.57 -12.99 0.60
CA VAL A 79 8.82 -13.27 1.33
C VAL A 79 8.49 -14.05 2.61
N ASP A 80 7.43 -13.63 3.30
CA ASP A 80 6.93 -14.25 4.51
C ASP A 80 5.40 -14.31 4.53
N GLY A 81 4.82 -14.68 5.66
CA GLY A 81 3.39 -14.67 5.87
C GLY A 81 2.94 -13.57 6.83
N ALA A 82 1.90 -13.83 7.64
CA ALA A 82 1.26 -12.85 8.49
C ALA A 82 1.47 -13.11 9.99
N LEU A 83 1.43 -12.03 10.80
CA LEU A 83 1.55 -12.12 12.26
C LEU A 83 0.42 -12.94 12.88
N GLY A 84 -0.80 -12.83 12.34
CA GLY A 84 -1.96 -13.55 12.86
C GLY A 84 -1.82 -15.06 12.85
N SER A 85 -1.17 -15.61 11.83
CA SER A 85 -0.93 -17.06 11.63
C SER A 85 0.43 -17.53 12.15
N HIS A 86 1.24 -16.69 12.79
CA HIS A 86 2.63 -16.95 13.19
C HIS A 86 3.54 -17.31 12.02
N THR A 87 3.27 -16.77 10.85
CA THR A 87 4.03 -17.03 9.62
C THR A 87 4.82 -15.83 9.10
N ALA A 88 4.65 -14.63 9.66
CA ALA A 88 5.56 -13.52 9.43
C ALA A 88 6.96 -13.87 9.94
N TRP A 89 8.00 -13.66 9.12
CA TRP A 89 9.37 -14.06 9.44
C TRP A 89 10.06 -13.03 10.32
N LEU A 90 10.34 -13.45 11.55
CA LEU A 90 10.87 -12.61 12.62
C LEU A 90 12.34 -12.94 12.94
N CYS A 91 13.10 -11.93 13.37
CA CYS A 91 14.43 -12.10 13.93
C CYS A 91 14.39 -12.76 15.32
N GLU A 92 13.36 -12.44 16.11
CA GLU A 92 13.13 -13.04 17.43
C GLU A 92 11.81 -13.81 17.46
N PRO A 93 11.70 -14.91 18.25
CA PRO A 93 10.49 -15.71 18.30
C PRO A 93 9.23 -14.91 18.67
N TYR A 94 8.09 -15.45 18.32
CA TYR A 94 6.80 -14.94 18.78
C TYR A 94 6.69 -15.03 20.31
N ALA A 95 6.08 -14.04 20.95
CA ALA A 95 5.93 -14.01 22.40
C ALA A 95 4.98 -15.10 22.92
N ASP A 96 3.96 -15.44 22.14
CA ASP A 96 2.97 -16.47 22.45
C ASP A 96 3.26 -17.81 21.74
N ALA A 97 4.34 -17.92 20.97
CA ALA A 97 4.82 -19.14 20.32
C ALA A 97 6.36 -19.11 20.22
N PRO A 98 7.07 -19.34 21.36
CA PRO A 98 8.53 -19.16 21.46
C PRO A 98 9.35 -20.17 20.65
N ASP A 99 8.73 -21.19 20.10
CA ASP A 99 9.37 -22.21 19.29
C ASP A 99 9.44 -21.87 17.80
N THR A 100 8.92 -20.71 17.37
CA THR A 100 8.92 -20.31 15.97
C THR A 100 9.25 -18.82 15.79
N CYS A 101 9.97 -18.54 14.69
CA CYS A 101 10.20 -17.19 14.16
C CYS A 101 9.42 -16.95 12.86
N GLY A 102 8.41 -17.75 12.55
CA GLY A 102 7.66 -17.68 11.31
C GLY A 102 8.32 -18.43 10.15
N ASN A 103 7.96 -18.05 8.93
CA ASN A 103 8.38 -18.73 7.70
C ASN A 103 9.04 -17.77 6.73
N CYS A 104 10.16 -18.19 6.16
CA CYS A 104 10.75 -17.60 4.97
C CYS A 104 10.25 -18.41 3.76
N TYR A 105 9.37 -17.81 2.95
CA TYR A 105 8.84 -18.47 1.74
C TYR A 105 9.71 -18.23 0.52
N LEU A 106 10.36 -17.08 0.46
CA LEU A 106 11.28 -16.72 -0.62
C LEU A 106 12.64 -16.42 0.00
N ASP A 107 13.66 -17.19 -0.37
CA ASP A 107 15.01 -17.04 0.18
C ASP A 107 15.69 -15.74 -0.29
N PRO A 108 16.67 -15.19 0.48
CA PRO A 108 17.31 -13.91 0.19
C PRO A 108 18.02 -13.84 -1.18
N ASP A 109 18.52 -14.97 -1.71
CA ASP A 109 19.17 -14.97 -3.02
C ASP A 109 18.12 -14.80 -4.12
N THR A 110 17.00 -15.51 -4.05
CA THR A 110 15.86 -15.36 -4.96
C THR A 110 15.27 -13.95 -4.92
N ILE A 111 15.13 -13.32 -3.72
CA ILE A 111 14.70 -11.93 -3.58
C ILE A 111 15.65 -10.99 -4.31
N THR A 112 16.96 -11.21 -4.14
CA THR A 112 18.02 -10.41 -4.78
C THR A 112 17.98 -10.56 -6.30
N GLU A 113 17.93 -11.80 -6.81
CA GLU A 113 17.86 -12.09 -8.24
C GLU A 113 16.65 -11.43 -8.89
N HIS A 114 15.48 -11.53 -8.25
CA HIS A 114 14.25 -10.91 -8.73
C HIS A 114 14.36 -9.39 -8.83
N LEU A 115 14.84 -8.73 -7.77
CA LEU A 115 15.04 -7.28 -7.76
C LEU A 115 16.04 -6.82 -8.81
N MET A 116 17.17 -7.55 -8.94
CA MET A 116 18.18 -7.28 -9.97
C MET A 116 17.60 -7.39 -11.37
N ALA A 117 16.91 -8.51 -11.67
CA ALA A 117 16.29 -8.76 -12.97
C ALA A 117 15.26 -7.69 -13.34
N CYS A 118 14.38 -7.35 -12.42
CA CYS A 118 13.35 -6.33 -12.65
C CYS A 118 13.97 -4.94 -12.78
N THR A 119 14.98 -4.58 -11.98
CA THR A 119 15.66 -3.29 -12.07
C THR A 119 16.38 -3.14 -13.42
N GLU A 120 17.07 -4.16 -13.89
CA GLU A 120 17.73 -4.19 -15.20
C GLU A 120 16.72 -4.04 -16.35
N ALA A 121 15.56 -4.68 -16.22
CA ALA A 121 14.47 -4.61 -17.20
C ALA A 121 13.68 -3.29 -17.16
N GLY A 122 13.85 -2.47 -16.13
CA GLY A 122 13.00 -1.28 -15.88
C GLY A 122 11.57 -1.62 -15.47
N VAL A 123 11.36 -2.82 -14.92
CA VAL A 123 10.07 -3.35 -14.45
C VAL A 123 9.93 -3.10 -12.96
N THR A 124 8.72 -2.76 -12.49
CA THR A 124 8.41 -2.70 -11.06
C THR A 124 8.51 -4.10 -10.44
N ALA A 125 9.34 -4.25 -9.42
CA ALA A 125 9.37 -5.40 -8.53
C ALA A 125 8.72 -5.07 -7.18
N GLY A 126 8.32 -6.09 -6.44
CA GLY A 126 7.86 -5.91 -5.07
C GLY A 126 7.51 -7.22 -4.42
N PHE A 127 7.22 -7.12 -3.12
CA PHE A 127 6.99 -8.31 -2.29
C PHE A 127 5.98 -8.00 -1.20
N HIS A 128 5.27 -9.05 -0.76
CA HIS A 128 4.64 -9.08 0.54
C HIS A 128 5.73 -9.28 1.61
N VAL A 129 5.86 -8.32 2.53
CA VAL A 129 6.85 -8.35 3.63
C VAL A 129 6.25 -7.77 4.91
N ILE A 130 6.24 -8.55 5.99
CA ILE A 130 5.65 -8.16 7.28
C ILE A 130 6.68 -8.20 8.40
N GLY A 131 7.32 -9.33 8.62
CA GLY A 131 8.28 -9.51 9.71
C GLY A 131 9.59 -8.76 9.51
N ASP A 132 10.27 -8.43 10.59
CA ASP A 132 11.55 -7.69 10.58
C ASP A 132 12.67 -8.43 9.84
N ALA A 133 12.71 -9.75 9.87
CA ALA A 133 13.65 -10.55 9.09
C ALA A 133 13.34 -10.49 7.58
N ALA A 134 12.05 -10.55 7.20
CA ALA A 134 11.62 -10.43 5.82
C ALA A 134 11.90 -9.02 5.26
N VAL A 135 11.59 -7.98 6.03
CA VAL A 135 11.92 -6.59 5.67
C VAL A 135 13.43 -6.41 5.49
N THR A 136 14.24 -6.99 6.38
CA THR A 136 15.70 -6.94 6.28
C THR A 136 16.18 -7.58 4.97
N ALA A 137 15.71 -8.78 4.64
CA ALA A 137 16.08 -9.46 3.40
C ALA A 137 15.72 -8.64 2.15
N ALA A 138 14.53 -8.03 2.13
CA ALA A 138 14.09 -7.19 1.02
C ALA A 138 14.92 -5.88 0.90
N VAL A 139 15.25 -5.24 2.03
CA VAL A 139 16.06 -4.02 2.04
C VAL A 139 17.50 -4.30 1.63
N ASP A 140 18.10 -5.40 2.09
CA ASP A 140 19.44 -5.83 1.69
C ASP A 140 19.52 -6.12 0.17
N ALA A 141 18.50 -6.75 -0.39
CA ALA A 141 18.40 -6.98 -1.82
C ALA A 141 18.25 -5.68 -2.62
N LEU A 142 17.46 -4.71 -2.12
CA LEU A 142 17.36 -3.36 -2.69
C LEU A 142 18.69 -2.62 -2.62
N GLU A 143 19.43 -2.73 -1.52
CA GLU A 143 20.76 -2.12 -1.38
C GLU A 143 21.72 -2.63 -2.44
N ARG A 144 21.78 -3.95 -2.66
CA ARG A 144 22.57 -4.56 -3.73
C ARG A 144 22.15 -4.07 -5.12
N ALA A 145 20.84 -3.87 -5.37
CA ALA A 145 20.36 -3.31 -6.64
C ALA A 145 20.80 -1.84 -6.79
N VAL A 146 20.77 -1.06 -5.70
CA VAL A 146 21.27 0.31 -5.70
C VAL A 146 22.79 0.37 -5.94
N GLU A 147 23.56 -0.50 -5.33
CA GLU A 147 25.01 -0.61 -5.56
C GLU A 147 25.35 -0.89 -7.03
N LYS A 148 24.58 -1.76 -7.68
CA LYS A 148 24.80 -2.14 -9.08
C LYS A 148 24.30 -1.13 -10.10
N PHE A 149 23.07 -0.59 -9.89
CA PHE A 149 22.37 0.21 -10.91
C PHE A 149 22.26 1.69 -10.54
N GLY A 150 22.54 2.04 -9.28
CA GLY A 150 22.37 3.37 -8.72
C GLY A 150 20.92 3.66 -8.27
N ALA A 151 20.77 4.46 -7.21
CA ALA A 151 19.48 4.84 -6.65
C ALA A 151 18.51 5.45 -7.68
N PRO A 152 18.94 6.28 -8.66
CA PRO A 152 18.01 6.80 -9.68
C PRO A 152 17.42 5.72 -10.59
N ALA A 153 18.12 4.62 -10.85
CA ALA A 153 17.58 3.51 -11.65
C ALA A 153 16.52 2.75 -10.86
N VAL A 154 16.81 2.41 -9.60
CA VAL A 154 15.87 1.77 -8.67
C VAL A 154 14.60 2.62 -8.51
N ALA A 155 14.76 3.92 -8.25
CA ALA A 155 13.61 4.84 -8.09
C ALA A 155 12.72 4.94 -9.35
N ARG A 156 13.31 4.86 -10.55
CA ARG A 156 12.53 4.88 -11.80
C ARG A 156 11.66 3.65 -11.98
N CYS A 157 12.08 2.49 -11.48
CA CYS A 157 11.29 1.26 -11.55
C CYS A 157 10.02 1.35 -10.69
N GLY A 158 10.06 2.14 -9.60
CA GLY A 158 8.94 2.27 -8.68
C GLY A 158 8.66 0.97 -7.94
N HIS A 159 9.72 0.32 -7.46
CA HIS A 159 9.60 -0.88 -6.63
C HIS A 159 8.71 -0.62 -5.42
N ARG A 160 7.99 -1.64 -4.95
CA ARG A 160 7.02 -1.51 -3.87
C ARG A 160 7.11 -2.66 -2.88
N LEU A 161 6.84 -2.35 -1.62
CA LEU A 161 6.72 -3.34 -0.55
C LEU A 161 5.32 -3.25 0.03
N GLU A 162 4.62 -4.38 0.04
CA GLU A 162 3.30 -4.50 0.63
C GLU A 162 3.44 -4.73 2.12
N HIS A 163 2.58 -4.11 2.91
CA HIS A 163 2.48 -4.15 4.36
C HIS A 163 3.61 -3.41 5.09
N LEU A 164 4.86 -3.82 4.95
CA LEU A 164 6.05 -3.18 5.54
C LEU A 164 5.82 -2.83 7.03
N GLU A 165 5.26 -3.79 7.80
CA GLU A 165 4.80 -3.53 9.16
C GLU A 165 5.94 -3.33 10.16
N MET A 166 7.07 -4.06 9.99
CA MET A 166 8.21 -4.07 10.93
C MET A 166 9.46 -3.49 10.29
N VAL A 167 9.51 -2.17 10.10
CA VAL A 167 10.64 -1.46 9.50
C VAL A 167 11.36 -0.60 10.53
N SER A 168 12.69 -0.62 10.52
CA SER A 168 13.54 0.23 11.38
C SER A 168 13.74 1.63 10.80
N ASP A 169 14.23 2.56 11.64
CA ASP A 169 14.56 3.93 11.23
C ASP A 169 15.60 3.95 10.10
N GLU A 170 16.64 3.10 10.19
CA GLU A 170 17.68 2.99 9.17
C GLU A 170 17.11 2.48 7.84
N GLN A 171 16.28 1.44 7.89
CA GLN A 171 15.63 0.88 6.71
C GLN A 171 14.67 1.89 6.07
N ALA A 172 13.88 2.62 6.87
CA ALA A 172 13.00 3.68 6.39
C ALA A 172 13.79 4.78 5.66
N ALA A 173 14.93 5.22 6.21
CA ALA A 173 15.79 6.21 5.58
C ALA A 173 16.34 5.72 4.22
N LYS A 174 16.80 4.46 4.13
CA LYS A 174 17.24 3.83 2.88
C LYS A 174 16.11 3.78 1.85
N LEU A 175 14.93 3.28 2.22
CA LEU A 175 13.76 3.18 1.34
C LEU A 175 13.32 4.54 0.80
N GLY A 176 13.32 5.58 1.64
CA GLY A 176 13.04 6.96 1.23
C GLY A 176 14.06 7.49 0.22
N GLN A 177 15.34 7.28 0.46
CA GLN A 177 16.42 7.68 -0.44
C GLN A 177 16.35 6.97 -1.80
N TRP A 178 15.90 5.72 -1.81
CA TRP A 178 15.78 4.92 -3.04
C TRP A 178 14.43 5.07 -3.74
N GLY A 179 13.48 5.79 -3.15
CA GLY A 179 12.16 6.05 -3.71
C GLY A 179 11.28 4.80 -3.83
N VAL A 180 11.49 3.82 -2.94
CA VAL A 180 10.69 2.60 -2.85
C VAL A 180 9.34 2.92 -2.23
N VAL A 181 8.26 2.41 -2.80
CA VAL A 181 6.88 2.67 -2.33
C VAL A 181 6.55 1.74 -1.16
N ALA A 182 6.04 2.30 -0.07
CA ALA A 182 5.38 1.53 0.98
C ALA A 182 3.86 1.50 0.71
N SER A 183 3.35 0.31 0.40
CA SER A 183 1.93 0.04 0.14
C SER A 183 1.33 -0.58 1.40
N MET A 184 0.66 0.22 2.21
CA MET A 184 0.32 -0.13 3.58
C MET A 184 -1.18 -0.14 3.83
N GLN A 185 -1.57 -0.81 4.92
CA GLN A 185 -2.95 -1.01 5.36
C GLN A 185 -3.16 -0.44 6.77
N PRO A 186 -3.44 0.86 6.92
CA PRO A 186 -3.65 1.45 8.25
C PRO A 186 -4.74 0.76 9.09
N ASN A 187 -5.70 0.11 8.44
CA ASN A 187 -6.73 -0.67 9.11
C ASN A 187 -6.17 -1.85 9.94
N PHE A 188 -4.97 -2.33 9.62
CA PHE A 188 -4.33 -3.40 10.39
C PHE A 188 -4.03 -2.96 11.82
N ASP A 189 -3.48 -1.76 12.01
CA ASP A 189 -3.31 -1.20 13.35
C ASP A 189 -4.66 -0.99 14.05
N ALA A 190 -5.64 -0.42 13.37
CA ALA A 190 -6.96 -0.16 13.96
C ALA A 190 -7.67 -1.44 14.44
N LEU A 191 -7.48 -2.57 13.75
CA LEU A 191 -8.13 -3.84 14.07
C LEU A 191 -7.32 -4.70 15.05
N TRP A 192 -5.99 -4.66 14.97
CA TRP A 192 -5.13 -5.61 15.65
C TRP A 192 -4.08 -4.96 16.55
N GLY A 193 -3.92 -3.64 16.49
CA GLY A 193 -2.99 -2.86 17.30
C GLY A 193 -3.43 -2.67 18.75
N GLY A 194 -2.66 -1.83 19.46
CA GLY A 194 -2.90 -1.52 20.86
C GLY A 194 -2.38 -2.58 21.84
N SER A 195 -2.30 -2.21 23.13
CA SER A 195 -1.69 -3.06 24.18
C SER A 195 -2.42 -4.37 24.45
N ASN A 196 -3.69 -4.47 24.06
CA ASN A 196 -4.53 -5.66 24.22
C ASN A 196 -4.87 -6.32 22.88
N GLY A 197 -4.35 -5.78 21.77
CA GLY A 197 -4.59 -6.26 20.44
C GLY A 197 -3.92 -7.61 20.12
N MET A 198 -4.18 -8.11 18.93
CA MET A 198 -3.56 -9.35 18.45
C MET A 198 -2.04 -9.19 18.34
N TYR A 199 -1.55 -8.04 17.85
CA TYR A 199 -0.12 -7.77 17.72
C TYR A 199 0.61 -7.83 19.06
N ALA A 200 0.03 -7.26 20.13
CA ALA A 200 0.62 -7.34 21.47
C ALA A 200 0.70 -8.76 22.02
N ARG A 201 -0.26 -9.61 21.68
CA ARG A 201 -0.20 -11.05 22.03
C ARG A 201 0.89 -11.78 21.27
N ARG A 202 1.02 -11.51 19.96
CA ARG A 202 2.01 -12.17 19.08
C ARG A 202 3.45 -11.78 19.39
N LEU A 203 3.68 -10.50 19.65
CA LEU A 203 5.04 -9.93 19.70
C LEU A 203 5.45 -9.44 21.09
N GLY A 204 4.51 -9.33 22.02
CA GLY A 204 4.67 -8.54 23.24
C GLY A 204 4.44 -7.04 22.98
N ILE A 205 4.07 -6.29 24.03
CA ILE A 205 3.65 -4.88 23.92
C ILE A 205 4.73 -4.00 23.28
N GLY A 206 6.02 -4.24 23.61
CA GLY A 206 7.13 -3.43 23.13
C GLY A 206 7.30 -3.47 21.61
N ARG A 207 7.39 -4.67 21.03
CA ARG A 207 7.50 -4.85 19.57
C ARG A 207 6.24 -4.42 18.85
N ALA A 208 5.07 -4.75 19.41
CA ALA A 208 3.78 -4.38 18.81
C ALA A 208 3.57 -2.86 18.72
N ALA A 209 4.11 -2.09 19.66
CA ALA A 209 4.02 -0.62 19.62
C ALA A 209 4.85 0.03 18.50
N LEU A 210 5.73 -0.71 17.85
CA LEU A 210 6.59 -0.24 16.75
C LEU A 210 6.03 -0.58 15.37
N LEU A 211 4.93 -1.34 15.28
CA LEU A 211 4.34 -1.77 14.02
C LEU A 211 3.70 -0.60 13.25
N ASN A 212 3.63 -0.79 11.94
CA ASN A 212 2.97 0.16 11.03
C ASN A 212 3.44 1.62 11.24
N PRO A 213 4.75 1.92 11.20
CA PRO A 213 5.30 3.22 11.59
C PRO A 213 5.09 4.26 10.48
N LEU A 214 3.83 4.66 10.21
CA LEU A 214 3.46 5.54 9.10
C LEU A 214 4.16 6.90 9.14
N ALA A 215 4.26 7.51 10.34
CA ALA A 215 4.92 8.79 10.51
C ALA A 215 6.44 8.71 10.28
N LEU A 216 7.08 7.61 10.70
CA LEU A 216 8.50 7.35 10.44
C LEU A 216 8.75 7.28 8.94
N LEU A 217 8.01 6.45 8.22
CA LEU A 217 8.12 6.31 6.77
C LEU A 217 7.89 7.63 6.04
N ALA A 218 6.83 8.37 6.41
CA ALA A 218 6.54 9.68 5.84
C ALA A 218 7.67 10.68 6.08
N SER A 219 8.24 10.73 7.31
CA SER A 219 9.33 11.65 7.66
C SER A 219 10.65 11.29 6.97
N ALA A 220 10.88 10.02 6.70
CA ALA A 220 12.01 9.52 5.90
C ALA A 220 11.84 9.77 4.39
N GLY A 221 10.71 10.31 3.94
CA GLY A 221 10.44 10.60 2.53
C GLY A 221 10.02 9.37 1.72
N VAL A 222 9.64 8.26 2.37
CA VAL A 222 9.11 7.07 1.69
C VAL A 222 7.77 7.42 1.05
N PRO A 223 7.58 7.17 -0.26
CA PRO A 223 6.29 7.33 -0.91
C PRO A 223 5.27 6.37 -0.33
N LEU A 224 4.21 6.90 0.31
CA LEU A 224 3.14 6.09 0.89
C LEU A 224 1.99 5.90 -0.10
N ALA A 225 1.45 4.69 -0.15
CA ALA A 225 0.19 4.34 -0.77
C ALA A 225 -0.65 3.52 0.21
N PHE A 226 -1.93 3.86 0.36
CA PHE A 226 -2.82 3.16 1.29
C PHE A 226 -3.90 2.39 0.55
N GLY A 227 -4.13 1.16 0.99
CA GLY A 227 -5.14 0.24 0.47
C GLY A 227 -5.82 -0.54 1.58
N SER A 228 -6.77 -1.37 1.22
CA SER A 228 -7.55 -2.18 2.15
C SER A 228 -6.99 -3.58 2.38
N ASP A 229 -6.28 -4.12 1.40
CA ASP A 229 -5.95 -5.55 1.35
C ASP A 229 -7.23 -6.41 1.46
N ALA A 230 -8.28 -6.01 0.70
CA ALA A 230 -9.54 -6.75 0.71
C ALA A 230 -9.34 -8.16 0.11
N PRO A 231 -9.92 -9.21 0.72
CA PRO A 231 -10.95 -9.18 1.77
C PRO A 231 -10.40 -9.21 3.22
N VAL A 232 -9.09 -9.09 3.44
CA VAL A 232 -8.48 -9.12 4.78
C VAL A 232 -9.03 -7.97 5.66
N THR A 233 -9.15 -6.77 5.08
CA THR A 233 -9.97 -5.72 5.67
C THR A 233 -11.04 -5.22 4.70
N SER A 234 -12.08 -4.56 5.23
CA SER A 234 -13.17 -4.04 4.41
C SER A 234 -12.72 -2.91 3.49
N ILE A 235 -13.34 -2.81 2.32
CA ILE A 235 -13.17 -1.68 1.40
C ILE A 235 -13.90 -0.46 1.95
N ASN A 236 -13.17 0.38 2.70
CA ASN A 236 -13.67 1.64 3.22
C ASN A 236 -12.54 2.67 3.28
N PRO A 237 -12.40 3.56 2.28
CA PRO A 237 -11.26 4.47 2.20
C PRO A 237 -11.22 5.49 3.35
N TRP A 238 -12.37 5.90 3.89
CA TRP A 238 -12.39 6.82 5.03
C TRP A 238 -12.06 6.13 6.36
N ALA A 239 -12.38 4.84 6.51
CA ALA A 239 -11.89 4.05 7.63
C ALA A 239 -10.36 3.93 7.60
N THR A 240 -9.77 3.74 6.42
CA THR A 240 -8.32 3.72 6.22
C THR A 240 -7.67 5.05 6.59
N VAL A 241 -8.26 6.18 6.15
CA VAL A 241 -7.76 7.52 6.50
C VAL A 241 -7.88 7.78 8.00
N ARG A 242 -9.01 7.40 8.63
CA ARG A 242 -9.19 7.47 10.08
C ARG A 242 -8.14 6.64 10.82
N ALA A 243 -7.95 5.39 10.44
CA ALA A 243 -7.00 4.49 11.06
C ALA A 243 -5.56 5.06 11.03
N ALA A 244 -5.14 5.61 9.89
CA ALA A 244 -3.84 6.24 9.74
C ALA A 244 -3.64 7.47 10.63
N SER A 245 -4.72 8.21 10.94
CA SER A 245 -4.67 9.42 11.76
C SER A 245 -4.94 9.17 13.25
N HIS A 246 -5.44 8.00 13.61
CA HIS A 246 -5.75 7.59 14.98
C HIS A 246 -5.05 6.26 15.33
N HIS A 247 -3.79 6.15 14.95
CA HIS A 247 -2.96 4.99 15.22
C HIS A 247 -2.88 4.72 16.74
N HIS A 248 -2.89 3.45 17.15
CA HIS A 248 -2.78 3.07 18.58
C HIS A 248 -1.48 3.55 19.23
N THR A 249 -0.39 3.67 18.44
CA THR A 249 0.83 4.37 18.85
C THR A 249 0.78 5.79 18.27
N PRO A 250 0.50 6.84 19.07
CA PRO A 250 0.29 8.19 18.53
C PRO A 250 1.46 8.75 17.72
N GLY A 251 2.69 8.36 18.07
CA GLY A 251 3.90 8.75 17.32
C GLY A 251 4.00 8.17 15.92
N SER A 252 3.23 7.13 15.61
CA SER A 252 3.17 6.49 14.29
C SER A 252 2.07 7.05 13.41
N ALA A 253 1.14 7.85 13.96
CA ALA A 253 0.04 8.45 13.20
C ALA A 253 0.52 9.51 12.20
N VAL A 254 -0.19 9.62 11.08
CA VAL A 254 -0.03 10.72 10.12
C VAL A 254 -1.27 11.63 10.15
N SER A 255 -1.16 12.85 9.62
CA SER A 255 -2.34 13.72 9.55
C SER A 255 -3.40 13.16 8.58
N VAL A 256 -4.68 13.50 8.82
CA VAL A 256 -5.80 13.16 7.92
C VAL A 256 -5.47 13.52 6.47
N ARG A 257 -4.81 14.67 6.24
CA ARG A 257 -4.39 15.12 4.91
C ARG A 257 -3.31 14.25 4.29
N ALA A 258 -2.30 13.85 5.07
CA ALA A 258 -1.26 12.93 4.59
C ALA A 258 -1.85 11.56 4.24
N ALA A 259 -2.73 11.04 5.11
CA ALA A 259 -3.45 9.80 4.88
C ALA A 259 -4.34 9.85 3.62
N PHE A 260 -5.12 10.94 3.46
CA PHE A 260 -5.93 11.18 2.26
C PHE A 260 -5.06 11.26 1.00
N SER A 261 -3.91 11.92 1.07
CA SER A 261 -2.97 12.00 -0.05
C SER A 261 -2.37 10.64 -0.39
N ALA A 262 -2.06 9.80 0.59
CA ALA A 262 -1.57 8.43 0.38
C ALA A 262 -2.64 7.52 -0.26
N ALA A 263 -3.92 7.68 0.14
CA ALA A 263 -5.05 6.94 -0.42
C ALA A 263 -5.49 7.43 -1.82
N THR A 264 -5.00 8.58 -2.29
CA THR A 264 -5.34 9.17 -3.59
C THR A 264 -4.11 9.29 -4.50
N ARG A 265 -3.42 10.43 -4.49
CA ARG A 265 -2.24 10.66 -5.35
C ARG A 265 -1.10 9.67 -5.08
N GLY A 266 -0.93 9.24 -3.83
CA GLY A 266 0.05 8.23 -3.44
C GLY A 266 -0.25 6.89 -4.11
N ALA A 267 -1.51 6.45 -4.06
CA ALA A 267 -1.95 5.22 -4.71
C ALA A 267 -1.78 5.29 -6.24
N TRP A 268 -2.18 6.39 -6.89
CA TRP A 268 -1.94 6.58 -8.33
C TRP A 268 -0.44 6.53 -8.69
N ARG A 269 0.41 7.17 -7.88
CA ARG A 269 1.86 7.11 -8.08
C ARG A 269 2.41 5.69 -7.94
N ALA A 270 1.93 4.94 -6.93
CA ALA A 270 2.26 3.53 -6.76
C ALA A 270 1.82 2.69 -7.96
N GLY A 271 0.67 3.02 -8.58
CA GLY A 271 0.18 2.44 -9.83
C GLY A 271 0.98 2.89 -11.08
N GLY A 272 2.02 3.71 -10.91
CA GLY A 272 2.90 4.16 -11.99
C GLY A 272 2.45 5.41 -12.72
N VAL A 273 1.40 6.09 -12.26
CA VAL A 273 0.94 7.36 -12.84
C VAL A 273 1.78 8.51 -12.26
N ARG A 274 2.50 9.22 -13.14
CA ARG A 274 3.46 10.28 -12.77
C ARG A 274 3.20 11.60 -13.49
N ASP A 275 1.96 11.85 -13.91
CA ASP A 275 1.56 13.06 -14.64
C ASP A 275 1.42 14.31 -13.76
N GLY A 276 1.46 14.13 -12.44
CA GLY A 276 1.38 15.20 -11.44
C GLY A 276 -0.02 15.76 -11.21
N VAL A 277 -1.03 15.35 -11.98
CA VAL A 277 -2.40 15.87 -11.91
C VAL A 277 -3.44 14.81 -11.55
N THR A 278 -3.23 13.56 -11.93
CA THR A 278 -4.15 12.45 -11.57
C THR A 278 -4.24 12.30 -10.05
N GLY A 279 -5.45 12.08 -9.55
CA GLY A 279 -5.75 12.04 -8.12
C GLY A 279 -5.94 13.44 -7.50
N THR A 280 -6.13 14.48 -8.33
CA THR A 280 -6.43 15.85 -7.90
C THR A 280 -7.62 16.43 -8.68
N LEU A 281 -8.23 17.49 -8.15
CA LEU A 281 -9.28 18.26 -8.81
C LEU A 281 -8.71 19.62 -9.31
N VAL A 282 -7.77 19.55 -10.25
CA VAL A 282 -7.18 20.73 -10.88
C VAL A 282 -7.50 20.78 -12.38
N PRO A 283 -7.47 21.96 -13.03
CA PRO A 283 -7.65 22.06 -14.46
C PRO A 283 -6.63 21.19 -15.22
N GLY A 284 -7.11 20.37 -16.15
CA GLY A 284 -6.30 19.43 -16.93
C GLY A 284 -6.17 18.03 -16.32
N ALA A 285 -6.62 17.81 -15.09
CA ALA A 285 -6.73 16.46 -14.51
C ALA A 285 -7.88 15.66 -15.17
N PRO A 286 -7.77 14.32 -15.25
CA PRO A 286 -8.90 13.48 -15.62
C PRO A 286 -10.11 13.77 -14.72
N ALA A 287 -11.31 13.81 -15.28
CA ALA A 287 -12.56 14.05 -14.53
C ALA A 287 -12.93 12.82 -13.70
N SER A 288 -12.13 12.54 -12.67
CA SER A 288 -12.30 11.43 -11.73
C SER A 288 -12.47 11.97 -10.32
N TYR A 289 -13.64 11.73 -9.73
CA TYR A 289 -13.99 12.25 -8.41
C TYR A 289 -15.06 11.41 -7.71
N ALA A 290 -15.18 11.56 -6.42
CA ALA A 290 -16.31 11.02 -5.65
C ALA A 290 -16.99 12.14 -4.87
N VAL A 291 -18.32 12.08 -4.77
CA VAL A 291 -19.15 12.98 -3.98
C VAL A 291 -19.55 12.26 -2.70
N TRP A 292 -19.32 12.93 -1.57
CA TRP A 292 -19.51 12.35 -0.25
C TRP A 292 -20.51 13.16 0.56
N GLU A 293 -21.40 12.47 1.25
CA GLU A 293 -22.12 13.03 2.38
C GLU A 293 -21.23 12.89 3.61
N ALA A 294 -20.85 14.00 4.19
CA ALA A 294 -19.95 14.05 5.34
C ALA A 294 -20.54 14.98 6.42
N GLY A 295 -20.14 14.75 7.66
CA GLY A 295 -20.38 15.67 8.76
C GLY A 295 -19.57 16.96 8.64
N ASP A 296 -19.14 17.49 9.79
CA ASP A 296 -18.35 18.72 9.84
C ASP A 296 -17.03 18.58 9.07
N LEU A 297 -16.69 19.61 8.32
CA LEU A 297 -15.40 19.71 7.65
C LEU A 297 -14.46 20.55 8.49
N ASP A 298 -13.22 20.09 8.65
CA ASP A 298 -12.22 20.74 9.48
C ASP A 298 -10.91 20.99 8.70
N VAL A 299 -10.28 22.11 9.00
CA VAL A 299 -8.93 22.46 8.57
C VAL A 299 -8.05 22.41 9.80
N ARG A 300 -7.73 21.20 10.29
CA ARG A 300 -6.82 21.07 11.44
C ARG A 300 -5.41 21.41 11.02
N ALA A 301 -4.83 22.39 11.72
CA ALA A 301 -3.41 22.66 11.65
C ALA A 301 -2.66 21.58 12.45
N PRO A 302 -1.74 20.83 11.85
CA PRO A 302 -0.88 19.94 12.62
C PRO A 302 -0.02 20.73 13.61
N ALA A 303 0.28 20.09 14.75
CA ALA A 303 1.08 20.72 15.81
C ALA A 303 2.58 20.84 15.48
N ASP A 304 3.07 20.17 14.42
CA ASP A 304 4.47 20.13 14.06
C ASP A 304 4.87 21.08 12.91
N SER A 305 6.17 21.34 12.80
CA SER A 305 6.73 22.33 11.87
C SER A 305 6.69 21.89 10.39
N VAL A 306 6.62 20.59 10.12
CA VAL A 306 6.72 20.03 8.76
C VAL A 306 5.43 20.23 7.97
N GLN A 307 4.31 20.36 8.65
CA GLN A 307 2.98 20.45 8.05
C GLN A 307 2.35 21.86 8.12
N ARG A 308 3.02 22.84 8.76
CA ARG A 308 2.46 24.20 9.01
C ARG A 308 2.10 24.98 7.76
N TRP A 309 2.85 24.85 6.69
CA TRP A 309 2.62 25.63 5.46
C TRP A 309 1.41 25.14 4.64
N SER A 310 0.91 23.92 4.91
CA SER A 310 -0.27 23.37 4.24
C SER A 310 -1.61 23.75 4.91
N THR A 311 -1.58 24.45 6.04
CA THR A 311 -2.76 24.75 6.88
C THR A 311 -3.13 26.23 6.93
N ASP A 312 -2.40 27.11 6.23
CA ASP A 312 -2.78 28.51 6.07
C ASP A 312 -4.12 28.56 5.29
N PRO A 313 -5.22 29.16 5.85
CA PRO A 313 -6.48 29.33 5.13
C PRO A 313 -6.32 30.04 3.79
N ARG A 314 -5.26 30.88 3.64
CA ARG A 314 -4.93 31.57 2.40
C ARG A 314 -4.32 30.64 1.34
N SER A 315 -3.81 29.47 1.71
CA SER A 315 -3.26 28.46 0.79
C SER A 315 -4.31 27.76 -0.06
N ARG A 316 -5.60 28.02 0.18
CA ARG A 316 -6.75 27.36 -0.46
C ARG A 316 -6.72 25.83 -0.29
N VAL A 317 -6.16 25.35 0.80
CA VAL A 317 -6.17 23.91 1.12
C VAL A 317 -7.60 23.51 1.51
N PRO A 318 -8.22 22.56 0.80
CA PRO A 318 -9.60 22.16 1.08
C PRO A 318 -9.71 21.56 2.49
N ALA A 319 -10.82 21.85 3.17
CA ALA A 319 -11.19 21.15 4.39
C ALA A 319 -11.46 19.67 4.10
N LEU A 320 -11.21 18.81 5.09
CA LEU A 320 -11.52 17.38 5.04
C LEU A 320 -12.55 17.05 6.13
N PRO A 321 -13.30 15.95 6.01
CA PRO A 321 -14.19 15.49 7.06
C PRO A 321 -13.44 15.32 8.38
N ARG A 322 -14.12 15.70 9.47
CA ARG A 322 -13.65 15.37 10.81
C ARG A 322 -13.83 13.86 11.01
N LEU A 323 -12.76 13.19 11.41
CA LEU A 323 -12.68 11.73 11.51
C LEU A 323 -12.33 11.28 12.93
N ASP A 324 -12.88 11.97 13.95
CA ASP A 324 -12.71 11.51 15.33
C ASP A 324 -13.33 10.10 15.49
N PRO A 325 -12.85 9.27 16.44
CA PRO A 325 -13.26 7.86 16.54
C PRO A 325 -14.78 7.64 16.59
N ASP A 326 -15.51 8.55 17.23
CA ASP A 326 -16.97 8.48 17.41
C ASP A 326 -17.76 9.17 16.28
N ASP A 327 -17.09 9.85 15.36
CA ASP A 327 -17.78 10.52 14.25
C ASP A 327 -18.22 9.49 13.20
N PRO A 328 -19.38 9.68 12.55
CA PRO A 328 -19.77 8.85 11.42
C PRO A 328 -18.80 9.03 10.25
N LEU A 329 -18.47 7.94 9.57
CA LEU A 329 -17.66 8.02 8.35
C LEU A 329 -18.47 8.62 7.20
N PRO A 330 -17.81 9.36 6.28
CA PRO A 330 -18.45 9.85 5.07
C PRO A 330 -19.06 8.73 4.23
N VAL A 331 -20.24 8.98 3.65
CA VAL A 331 -20.96 8.04 2.79
C VAL A 331 -20.83 8.49 1.35
N CYS A 332 -20.37 7.62 0.46
CA CYS A 332 -20.30 7.92 -0.96
C CYS A 332 -21.69 8.04 -1.57
N ARG A 333 -21.92 9.11 -2.35
CA ARG A 333 -23.16 9.38 -3.05
C ARG A 333 -23.00 9.23 -4.56
N GLN A 334 -21.80 9.49 -5.06
CA GLN A 334 -21.50 9.34 -6.49
C GLN A 334 -20.01 9.08 -6.68
N THR A 335 -19.70 8.25 -7.64
CA THR A 335 -18.33 7.98 -8.10
C THR A 335 -18.27 8.19 -9.61
N VAL A 336 -17.34 9.02 -10.05
CA VAL A 336 -17.11 9.34 -11.46
C VAL A 336 -15.66 9.04 -11.81
N HIS A 337 -15.43 8.29 -12.88
CA HIS A 337 -14.09 8.04 -13.41
C HIS A 337 -14.00 8.49 -14.86
N ARG A 338 -13.07 9.40 -15.16
CA ARG A 338 -12.84 9.97 -16.50
C ARG A 338 -14.12 10.46 -17.17
N GLY A 339 -15.03 11.04 -16.38
CA GLY A 339 -16.30 11.57 -16.85
C GLY A 339 -17.46 10.56 -16.92
N ALA A 340 -17.20 9.26 -16.73
CA ALA A 340 -18.22 8.23 -16.64
C ALA A 340 -18.68 8.04 -15.18
N VAL A 341 -20.00 7.97 -14.96
CA VAL A 341 -20.58 7.66 -13.65
C VAL A 341 -20.47 6.16 -13.43
N LEU A 342 -19.81 5.75 -12.33
CA LEU A 342 -19.65 4.37 -11.91
C LEU A 342 -20.67 3.98 -10.84
N HIS A 343 -21.03 4.95 -9.98
CA HIS A 343 -22.00 4.79 -8.89
C HIS A 343 -22.69 6.13 -8.64
N GLY A 344 -24.00 6.10 -8.31
CA GLY A 344 -24.79 7.29 -8.00
C GLY A 344 -26.15 7.32 -8.62
#